data_dabeab6482522c9cdcc96d1a91a6e5af
#
_entry.id   dabeab6482522c9cdcc96d1a91a6e5af
#
_cell.length_a   1.000
_cell.length_b   1.000
_cell.length_c   1.000
_cell.angle_alpha   90.00
_cell.angle_beta   90.00
_cell.angle_gamma   90.00
#
_symmetry.space_group_name_H-M   'P 1'
#
loop_
_entity.id
_entity.type
_entity.pdbx_description
1 polymer ?
#
loop_
_entity_poly.entity_id
_entity_poly.type
_entity_poly.pdbx_seq_one_letter_code
_entity_poly.pdbx_strand_id
1 'polypeptide(L)'
;MTGVQTCALPISREMTVEEIHTLVEDFGQAARRCKESGFDGIELHCAHGYLLAEFLSSYVNKRVDQYGGCFDNRVRIVDEIIAAMRKEVGDFPIQVRISANEYVQGGRTEAETYQLARHLEEVGFDAIHVSNGVYAAAPIDQIIAPMFTKHALNMEAAANVKKVVKIPVILANRINEPGMADILLEMDKCDFVGMARGSLADPYLPVKAKEGKFDQINYCIGCLQGCEGPLLTGGCVTCLVNPRVGREYETDLTKTTQPKKVMVIGGGPAGLVAARTAAIKGHDVSLYEASSHLGGQFRSAAYPIGKGELSTTTSSYRANLEALNVPVHLNSEVSEEMIQEIKPDAIILATGAKPMVPPIKGIDGKNVFTAEDMLLGKYDISNGPIVVCGGGEVGGETAHYLAEKNHDVTLLEMQPDILNDMMIMTKVCLLEMIQKAGIKVKTQFKVKEITETAVIGEDASGNTVSIPAVQVISAFGYKSYNPLEEIAKKYCKEVYVIGGAKQAGGAIPATKEGLEVGLKL
;
A
#
# COMPACT_ATOMS: atom_id res chain seq x y z
N MET A 1 -25.46 -0.17 11.44
CA MET A 1 -25.35 -0.29 9.97
C MET A 1 -26.38 -1.28 9.48
N THR A 2 -27.58 -0.86 9.22
CA THR A 2 -28.73 -1.71 8.89
C THR A 2 -29.57 -1.14 7.76
N GLY A 3 -28.97 -0.40 6.85
CA GLY A 3 -29.71 0.34 5.82
C GLY A 3 -29.46 -0.01 4.36
N VAL A 4 -28.51 -0.88 4.04
CA VAL A 4 -28.11 -1.12 2.64
C VAL A 4 -28.67 -2.42 2.04
N GLN A 5 -29.26 -3.29 2.85
CA GLN A 5 -29.75 -4.59 2.38
C GLN A 5 -31.16 -4.61 1.76
N THR A 6 -31.90 -3.53 1.76
CA THR A 6 -33.34 -3.59 1.43
C THR A 6 -33.72 -3.12 0.02
N CYS A 7 -32.79 -2.64 -0.80
CA CYS A 7 -33.11 -2.12 -2.14
C CYS A 7 -32.46 -2.86 -3.31
N ALA A 8 -31.59 -3.84 -3.08
CA ALA A 8 -31.11 -4.70 -4.16
C ALA A 8 -32.06 -5.90 -4.30
N LEU A 9 -32.74 -5.98 -5.41
CA LEU A 9 -33.24 -7.27 -5.91
C LEU A 9 -32.06 -8.26 -5.84
N PRO A 10 -32.27 -9.56 -5.50
CA PRO A 10 -31.19 -10.50 -5.46
C PRO A 10 -30.49 -10.53 -6.81
N ILE A 11 -29.31 -9.90 -6.87
CA ILE A 11 -28.47 -9.89 -8.07
C ILE A 11 -27.94 -11.29 -8.35
N SER A 12 -27.88 -12.14 -7.30
CA SER A 12 -27.47 -13.52 -7.36
C SER A 12 -28.60 -14.45 -6.87
N ARG A 13 -28.61 -15.67 -7.37
CA ARG A 13 -29.45 -16.76 -6.93
C ARG A 13 -28.62 -17.99 -6.59
N GLU A 14 -29.21 -18.91 -5.88
CA GLU A 14 -28.63 -20.22 -5.65
C GLU A 14 -28.48 -20.99 -6.96
N MET A 15 -27.33 -21.66 -7.16
CA MET A 15 -27.09 -22.52 -8.31
C MET A 15 -27.92 -23.82 -8.18
N THR A 16 -28.44 -24.31 -9.30
CA THR A 16 -29.03 -25.64 -9.35
C THR A 16 -27.94 -26.71 -9.32
N VAL A 17 -28.31 -27.97 -9.03
CA VAL A 17 -27.36 -29.11 -9.03
C VAL A 17 -26.77 -29.31 -10.43
N GLU A 18 -27.56 -29.13 -11.48
CA GLU A 18 -27.13 -29.23 -12.89
C GLU A 18 -26.12 -28.16 -13.24
N GLU A 19 -26.32 -26.94 -12.74
CA GLU A 19 -25.35 -25.85 -12.93
C GLU A 19 -24.04 -26.12 -12.18
N ILE A 20 -24.10 -26.74 -11.00
CA ILE A 20 -22.90 -27.19 -10.27
C ILE A 20 -22.13 -28.23 -11.08
N HIS A 21 -22.82 -29.23 -11.63
CA HIS A 21 -22.17 -30.25 -12.47
C HIS A 21 -21.51 -29.64 -13.71
N THR A 22 -22.18 -28.69 -14.37
CA THR A 22 -21.59 -27.95 -15.51
C THR A 22 -20.34 -27.17 -15.08
N LEU A 23 -20.41 -26.50 -13.93
CA LEU A 23 -19.27 -25.77 -13.36
C LEU A 23 -18.08 -26.71 -13.06
N VAL A 24 -18.32 -27.90 -12.51
CA VAL A 24 -17.28 -28.90 -12.26
C VAL A 24 -16.58 -29.30 -13.56
N GLU A 25 -17.33 -29.56 -14.63
CA GLU A 25 -16.78 -29.86 -15.95
C GLU A 25 -15.96 -28.70 -16.51
N ASP A 26 -16.44 -27.47 -16.34
CA ASP A 26 -15.76 -26.24 -16.79
C ASP A 26 -14.40 -26.05 -16.09
N PHE A 27 -14.28 -26.38 -14.79
CA PHE A 27 -13.00 -26.38 -14.08
C PHE A 27 -12.03 -27.42 -14.66
N GLY A 28 -12.51 -28.63 -15.00
CA GLY A 28 -11.72 -29.65 -15.69
C GLY A 28 -11.18 -29.13 -17.02
N GLN A 29 -12.05 -28.53 -17.85
CA GLN A 29 -11.64 -27.96 -19.15
C GLN A 29 -10.70 -26.75 -18.98
N ALA A 30 -10.88 -25.93 -17.95
CA ALA A 30 -9.97 -24.83 -17.64
C ALA A 30 -8.57 -25.36 -17.27
N ALA A 31 -8.50 -26.43 -16.47
CA ALA A 31 -7.25 -27.09 -16.11
C ALA A 31 -6.51 -27.61 -17.36
N ARG A 32 -7.23 -28.29 -18.28
CA ARG A 32 -6.67 -28.74 -19.55
C ARG A 32 -6.07 -27.59 -20.36
N ARG A 33 -6.81 -26.47 -20.52
CA ARG A 33 -6.32 -25.29 -21.22
C ARG A 33 -5.06 -24.70 -20.58
N CYS A 34 -4.98 -24.65 -19.25
CA CYS A 34 -3.78 -24.20 -18.54
C CYS A 34 -2.57 -25.07 -18.88
N LYS A 35 -2.71 -26.40 -18.80
CA LYS A 35 -1.63 -27.34 -19.15
C LYS A 35 -1.21 -27.21 -20.61
N GLU A 36 -2.14 -27.15 -21.56
CA GLU A 36 -1.88 -26.98 -22.99
C GLU A 36 -1.21 -25.64 -23.31
N SER A 37 -1.48 -24.60 -22.51
CA SER A 37 -0.86 -23.26 -22.67
C SER A 37 0.56 -23.17 -22.07
N GLY A 38 1.09 -24.25 -21.49
CA GLY A 38 2.45 -24.32 -20.98
C GLY A 38 2.64 -23.74 -19.57
N PHE A 39 1.60 -23.65 -18.76
CA PHE A 39 1.74 -23.39 -17.32
C PHE A 39 2.35 -24.60 -16.60
N ASP A 40 3.03 -24.37 -15.48
CA ASP A 40 3.66 -25.42 -14.66
C ASP A 40 2.73 -25.99 -13.57
N GLY A 41 1.62 -25.31 -13.26
CA GLY A 41 0.64 -25.73 -12.27
C GLY A 41 -0.58 -24.82 -12.22
N ILE A 42 -1.53 -25.18 -11.37
CA ILE A 42 -2.82 -24.45 -11.19
C ILE A 42 -3.06 -24.23 -9.71
N GLU A 43 -3.60 -23.06 -9.36
CA GLU A 43 -4.14 -22.79 -8.03
C GLU A 43 -5.66 -22.71 -8.07
N LEU A 44 -6.35 -23.65 -7.39
CA LEU A 44 -7.80 -23.59 -7.18
C LEU A 44 -8.11 -22.61 -6.05
N HIS A 45 -8.91 -21.59 -6.34
CA HIS A 45 -9.20 -20.54 -5.37
C HIS A 45 -10.44 -20.86 -4.51
N CYS A 46 -10.19 -21.32 -3.27
CA CYS A 46 -11.21 -21.67 -2.28
C CYS A 46 -11.17 -20.75 -1.05
N ALA A 47 -10.81 -19.47 -1.25
CA ALA A 47 -10.63 -18.49 -0.16
C ALA A 47 -11.42 -17.19 -0.38
N HIS A 48 -11.43 -16.32 0.62
CA HIS A 48 -11.85 -14.92 0.62
C HIS A 48 -13.35 -14.66 0.38
N GLY A 49 -14.20 -15.70 0.41
CA GLY A 49 -15.64 -15.57 0.17
C GLY A 49 -16.02 -15.52 -1.31
N TYR A 50 -15.13 -15.97 -2.22
CA TYR A 50 -15.48 -16.26 -3.61
C TYR A 50 -16.22 -17.60 -3.73
N LEU A 51 -16.72 -17.90 -4.92
CA LEU A 51 -17.67 -18.99 -5.17
C LEU A 51 -17.37 -20.29 -4.42
N LEU A 52 -16.17 -20.86 -4.54
CA LEU A 52 -15.84 -22.12 -3.86
C LEU A 52 -15.70 -21.95 -2.34
N ALA A 53 -15.21 -20.80 -1.89
CA ALA A 53 -15.19 -20.47 -0.47
C ALA A 53 -16.62 -20.36 0.12
N GLU A 54 -17.60 -19.86 -0.66
CA GLU A 54 -18.99 -19.79 -0.24
C GLU A 54 -19.58 -21.20 0.00
N PHE A 55 -19.27 -22.17 -0.86
CA PHE A 55 -19.68 -23.57 -0.63
C PHE A 55 -19.06 -24.16 0.64
N LEU A 56 -17.79 -23.87 0.90
CA LEU A 56 -17.08 -24.37 2.08
C LEU A 56 -17.52 -23.69 3.39
N SER A 57 -18.09 -22.50 3.34
CA SER A 57 -18.41 -21.69 4.52
C SER A 57 -19.72 -22.10 5.16
N SER A 58 -19.72 -22.44 6.45
CA SER A 58 -20.93 -22.65 7.24
C SER A 58 -21.73 -21.35 7.47
N TYR A 59 -21.06 -20.19 7.34
CA TYR A 59 -21.70 -18.88 7.44
C TYR A 59 -22.51 -18.51 6.18
N VAL A 60 -21.96 -18.75 4.99
CA VAL A 60 -22.57 -18.35 3.71
C VAL A 60 -23.44 -19.46 3.14
N ASN A 61 -22.98 -20.72 3.15
CA ASN A 61 -23.69 -21.86 2.59
C ASN A 61 -24.92 -22.23 3.43
N LYS A 62 -26.10 -21.90 2.90
CA LYS A 62 -27.41 -22.23 3.51
C LYS A 62 -28.18 -23.32 2.76
N ARG A 63 -27.51 -24.02 1.82
CA ARG A 63 -28.10 -25.12 1.06
C ARG A 63 -28.52 -26.26 1.99
N VAL A 64 -29.58 -26.94 1.60
CA VAL A 64 -30.13 -28.11 2.32
C VAL A 64 -30.04 -29.41 1.52
N ASP A 65 -29.39 -29.34 0.35
CA ASP A 65 -29.11 -30.47 -0.53
C ASP A 65 -27.72 -31.10 -0.25
N GLN A 66 -27.26 -31.94 -1.19
CA GLN A 66 -25.97 -32.62 -1.10
C GLN A 66 -24.72 -31.71 -1.12
N TYR A 67 -24.87 -30.41 -1.34
CA TYR A 67 -23.77 -29.40 -1.35
C TYR A 67 -23.82 -28.47 -0.14
N GLY A 68 -24.66 -28.72 0.87
CA GLY A 68 -24.80 -27.89 2.06
C GLY A 68 -25.05 -28.65 3.35
N GLY A 69 -25.06 -27.91 4.46
CA GLY A 69 -25.25 -28.48 5.79
C GLY A 69 -23.97 -29.03 6.42
N CYS A 70 -23.76 -30.34 6.46
CA CYS A 70 -22.59 -30.94 7.09
C CYS A 70 -21.30 -30.70 6.31
N PHE A 71 -20.17 -30.96 6.95
CA PHE A 71 -18.83 -30.77 6.36
C PHE A 71 -18.68 -31.50 5.02
N ASP A 72 -19.03 -32.81 4.98
CA ASP A 72 -18.88 -33.65 3.79
C ASP A 72 -19.67 -33.14 2.58
N ASN A 73 -20.82 -32.52 2.83
CA ASN A 73 -21.61 -31.89 1.77
C ASN A 73 -20.98 -30.57 1.28
N ARG A 74 -20.45 -29.77 2.21
CA ARG A 74 -19.84 -28.48 1.83
C ARG A 74 -18.55 -28.66 1.03
N VAL A 75 -17.76 -29.72 1.29
CA VAL A 75 -16.52 -29.99 0.54
C VAL A 75 -16.76 -30.69 -0.79
N ARG A 76 -17.91 -31.34 -0.99
CA ARG A 76 -18.27 -32.15 -2.17
C ARG A 76 -17.96 -31.47 -3.51
N ILE A 77 -18.26 -30.18 -3.66
CA ILE A 77 -17.99 -29.45 -4.90
C ILE A 77 -16.48 -29.40 -5.20
N VAL A 78 -15.65 -29.24 -4.18
CA VAL A 78 -14.19 -29.22 -4.32
C VAL A 78 -13.67 -30.61 -4.68
N ASP A 79 -14.23 -31.66 -4.11
CA ASP A 79 -13.91 -33.08 -4.42
C ASP A 79 -14.22 -33.39 -5.89
N GLU A 80 -15.38 -32.98 -6.36
CA GLU A 80 -15.80 -33.18 -7.74
C GLU A 80 -14.94 -32.39 -8.71
N ILE A 81 -14.58 -31.12 -8.37
CA ILE A 81 -13.71 -30.29 -9.18
C ILE A 81 -12.29 -30.88 -9.29
N ILE A 82 -11.67 -31.28 -8.17
CA ILE A 82 -10.31 -31.85 -8.24
C ILE A 82 -10.31 -33.16 -9.04
N ALA A 83 -11.35 -34.01 -8.91
CA ALA A 83 -11.49 -35.20 -9.69
C ALA A 83 -11.63 -34.90 -11.20
N ALA A 84 -12.43 -33.90 -11.58
CA ALA A 84 -12.58 -33.46 -12.96
C ALA A 84 -11.27 -32.88 -13.53
N MET A 85 -10.57 -32.06 -12.75
CA MET A 85 -9.27 -31.52 -13.12
C MET A 85 -8.23 -32.65 -13.31
N ARG A 86 -8.11 -33.60 -12.36
CA ARG A 86 -7.19 -34.74 -12.44
C ARG A 86 -7.47 -35.62 -13.66
N LYS A 87 -8.73 -35.82 -14.03
CA LYS A 87 -9.11 -36.55 -15.24
C LYS A 87 -8.53 -35.93 -16.50
N GLU A 88 -8.50 -34.61 -16.60
CA GLU A 88 -8.02 -33.85 -17.75
C GLU A 88 -6.48 -33.67 -17.77
N VAL A 89 -5.84 -33.52 -16.61
CA VAL A 89 -4.42 -33.13 -16.54
C VAL A 89 -3.49 -34.16 -15.90
N GLY A 90 -4.02 -35.23 -15.26
CA GLY A 90 -3.21 -36.27 -14.59
C GLY A 90 -2.38 -35.69 -13.44
N ASP A 91 -1.07 -35.98 -13.46
CA ASP A 91 -0.09 -35.59 -12.42
C ASP A 91 0.31 -34.11 -12.45
N PHE A 92 -0.34 -33.30 -13.30
CA PHE A 92 -0.03 -31.87 -13.37
C PHE A 92 -0.27 -31.19 -12.01
N PRO A 93 0.67 -30.33 -11.50
CA PRO A 93 0.55 -29.77 -10.15
C PRO A 93 -0.72 -28.94 -9.97
N ILE A 94 -1.50 -29.25 -8.93
CA ILE A 94 -2.70 -28.53 -8.56
C ILE A 94 -2.63 -28.21 -7.06
N GLN A 95 -2.46 -26.91 -6.75
CA GLN A 95 -2.55 -26.43 -5.38
C GLN A 95 -3.92 -25.81 -5.10
N VAL A 96 -4.26 -25.65 -3.82
CA VAL A 96 -5.51 -25.01 -3.39
C VAL A 96 -5.23 -23.86 -2.44
N ARG A 97 -5.90 -22.73 -2.65
CA ARG A 97 -5.85 -21.59 -1.73
C ARG A 97 -7.08 -21.56 -0.85
N ILE A 98 -6.88 -21.51 0.48
CA ILE A 98 -7.96 -21.48 1.47
C ILE A 98 -7.80 -20.31 2.44
N SER A 99 -8.92 -19.83 3.02
CA SER A 99 -8.89 -18.95 4.19
C SER A 99 -8.85 -19.84 5.44
N ALA A 100 -7.82 -19.70 6.27
CA ALA A 100 -7.68 -20.48 7.50
C ALA A 100 -8.71 -20.06 8.56
N ASN A 101 -9.13 -18.82 8.58
CA ASN A 101 -10.19 -18.29 9.43
C ASN A 101 -11.01 -17.28 8.63
N GLU A 102 -12.32 -17.36 8.72
CA GLU A 102 -13.22 -16.42 8.04
C GLU A 102 -13.44 -15.13 8.84
N TYR A 103 -13.09 -15.11 10.13
CA TYR A 103 -13.27 -13.99 11.06
C TYR A 103 -14.71 -13.47 11.14
N VAL A 104 -15.67 -14.37 10.97
CA VAL A 104 -17.10 -14.07 11.08
C VAL A 104 -17.79 -15.07 11.99
N GLN A 105 -18.72 -14.60 12.80
CA GLN A 105 -19.46 -15.49 13.70
C GLN A 105 -20.28 -16.52 12.90
N GLY A 106 -20.07 -17.81 13.20
CA GLY A 106 -20.69 -18.92 12.48
C GLY A 106 -19.98 -19.32 11.20
N GLY A 107 -18.86 -18.66 10.86
CA GLY A 107 -17.97 -19.05 9.78
C GLY A 107 -16.96 -20.10 10.19
N ARG A 108 -16.16 -20.56 9.21
CA ARG A 108 -15.11 -21.55 9.44
C ARG A 108 -14.03 -21.02 10.36
N THR A 109 -13.73 -21.80 11.38
CA THR A 109 -12.66 -21.56 12.34
C THR A 109 -11.37 -22.29 11.94
N GLU A 110 -10.25 -21.98 12.60
CA GLU A 110 -9.00 -22.71 12.39
C GLU A 110 -9.13 -24.21 12.65
N ALA A 111 -9.91 -24.61 13.65
CA ALA A 111 -10.12 -26.04 13.96
C ALA A 111 -10.78 -26.79 12.79
N GLU A 112 -11.80 -26.22 12.16
CA GLU A 112 -12.44 -26.81 10.97
C GLU A 112 -11.50 -26.74 9.75
N THR A 113 -10.64 -25.72 9.68
CA THR A 113 -9.62 -25.61 8.63
C THR A 113 -8.59 -26.75 8.71
N TYR A 114 -8.24 -27.24 9.89
CA TYR A 114 -7.33 -28.40 10.00
C TYR A 114 -7.99 -29.69 9.50
N GLN A 115 -9.28 -29.84 9.70
CA GLN A 115 -10.06 -30.94 9.10
C GLN A 115 -10.08 -30.79 7.57
N LEU A 116 -10.38 -29.59 7.07
CA LEU A 116 -10.37 -29.29 5.64
C LEU A 116 -9.00 -29.56 5.01
N ALA A 117 -7.91 -29.14 5.65
CA ALA A 117 -6.57 -29.32 5.12
C ALA A 117 -6.20 -30.81 4.91
N ARG A 118 -6.53 -31.67 5.88
CA ARG A 118 -6.34 -33.12 5.74
C ARG A 118 -7.19 -33.69 4.60
N HIS A 119 -8.44 -33.27 4.51
CA HIS A 119 -9.34 -33.69 3.45
C HIS A 119 -8.81 -33.29 2.05
N LEU A 120 -8.30 -32.05 1.91
CA LEU A 120 -7.72 -31.58 0.65
C LEU A 120 -6.48 -32.40 0.24
N GLU A 121 -5.62 -32.78 1.19
CA GLU A 121 -4.52 -33.73 0.93
C GLU A 121 -5.04 -35.11 0.47
N GLU A 122 -6.04 -35.64 1.14
CA GLU A 122 -6.65 -36.98 0.85
C GLU A 122 -7.28 -37.03 -0.54
N VAL A 123 -7.94 -35.94 -0.99
CA VAL A 123 -8.56 -35.88 -2.33
C VAL A 123 -7.58 -35.55 -3.46
N GLY A 124 -6.31 -35.30 -3.13
CA GLY A 124 -5.21 -35.26 -4.11
C GLY A 124 -4.76 -33.89 -4.57
N PHE A 125 -4.84 -32.85 -3.74
CA PHE A 125 -4.11 -31.61 -3.97
C PHE A 125 -2.62 -31.79 -3.64
N ASP A 126 -1.76 -31.07 -4.39
CA ASP A 126 -0.30 -31.17 -4.25
C ASP A 126 0.28 -30.16 -3.25
N ALA A 127 -0.42 -29.07 -2.95
CA ALA A 127 -0.01 -28.06 -1.97
C ALA A 127 -1.21 -27.25 -1.46
N ILE A 128 -1.08 -26.65 -0.27
CA ILE A 128 -2.09 -25.76 0.33
C ILE A 128 -1.50 -24.36 0.51
N HIS A 129 -2.15 -23.37 -0.10
CA HIS A 129 -1.82 -21.96 0.08
C HIS A 129 -2.74 -21.35 1.16
N VAL A 130 -2.14 -20.95 2.28
CA VAL A 130 -2.87 -20.46 3.44
C VAL A 130 -3.04 -18.95 3.38
N SER A 131 -4.30 -18.51 3.37
CA SER A 131 -4.75 -17.13 3.46
C SER A 131 -5.74 -16.98 4.62
N ASN A 132 -6.39 -15.82 4.74
CA ASN A 132 -7.37 -15.52 5.79
C ASN A 132 -8.50 -14.62 5.30
N GLY A 133 -9.62 -14.67 6.04
CA GLY A 133 -10.74 -13.74 5.91
C GLY A 133 -11.68 -14.02 4.75
N VAL A 134 -12.81 -13.32 4.79
CA VAL A 134 -13.82 -13.25 3.72
C VAL A 134 -14.25 -11.80 3.54
N TYR A 135 -14.35 -11.31 2.31
CA TYR A 135 -14.64 -9.91 2.02
C TYR A 135 -15.96 -9.39 2.59
N ALA A 136 -16.94 -10.28 2.74
CA ALA A 136 -18.26 -9.88 3.21
C ALA A 136 -18.32 -9.50 4.70
N ALA A 137 -17.36 -9.92 5.52
CA ALA A 137 -17.52 -9.84 6.98
C ALA A 137 -16.22 -9.76 7.79
N ALA A 138 -15.08 -10.19 7.27
CA ALA A 138 -13.82 -10.13 8.00
C ALA A 138 -13.31 -8.69 8.13
N PRO A 139 -12.53 -8.37 9.17
CA PRO A 139 -11.73 -7.16 9.18
C PRO A 139 -10.85 -7.12 7.93
N ILE A 140 -10.90 -5.99 7.21
CA ILE A 140 -10.30 -5.89 5.88
C ILE A 140 -8.78 -6.09 5.89
N ASP A 141 -8.12 -5.74 6.99
CA ASP A 141 -6.70 -5.92 7.23
C ASP A 141 -6.26 -7.38 7.36
N GLN A 142 -7.20 -8.31 7.59
CA GLN A 142 -6.93 -9.75 7.67
C GLN A 142 -6.83 -10.40 6.28
N ILE A 143 -7.47 -9.84 5.26
CA ILE A 143 -7.47 -10.36 3.89
C ILE A 143 -6.25 -9.82 3.14
N ILE A 144 -6.09 -8.50 3.12
CA ILE A 144 -5.00 -7.80 2.42
C ILE A 144 -4.34 -6.85 3.42
N ALA A 145 -3.36 -7.36 4.14
CA ALA A 145 -2.71 -6.64 5.23
C ALA A 145 -2.05 -5.32 4.74
N PRO A 146 -2.52 -4.14 5.22
CA PRO A 146 -1.91 -2.85 4.96
C PRO A 146 -0.64 -2.62 5.80
N MET A 147 -0.02 -1.45 5.65
CA MET A 147 1.17 -1.05 6.37
C MET A 147 1.00 -1.03 7.91
N PHE A 148 -0.21 -0.88 8.40
CA PHE A 148 -0.54 -0.87 9.84
C PHE A 148 -0.61 -2.27 10.47
N THR A 149 -0.57 -3.33 9.66
CA THR A 149 -0.67 -4.71 10.11
C THR A 149 0.72 -5.34 10.24
N LYS A 150 0.88 -6.32 11.14
CA LYS A 150 2.14 -7.05 11.29
C LYS A 150 2.53 -7.81 10.02
N HIS A 151 3.82 -8.00 9.82
CA HIS A 151 4.36 -8.86 8.77
C HIS A 151 4.00 -10.34 8.99
N ALA A 152 4.02 -11.13 7.91
CA ALA A 152 3.73 -12.57 7.92
C ALA A 152 2.43 -12.89 8.69
N LEU A 153 1.37 -12.11 8.44
CA LEU A 153 0.12 -12.14 9.21
C LEU A 153 -0.44 -13.55 9.40
N ASN A 154 -0.33 -14.40 8.37
CA ASN A 154 -0.88 -15.75 8.36
C ASN A 154 0.09 -16.82 8.88
N MET A 155 1.23 -16.44 9.47
CA MET A 155 2.31 -17.36 9.87
C MET A 155 1.81 -18.50 10.80
N GLU A 156 1.08 -18.15 11.85
CA GLU A 156 0.59 -19.17 12.80
C GLU A 156 -0.42 -20.11 12.16
N ALA A 157 -1.31 -19.58 11.33
CA ALA A 157 -2.29 -20.38 10.60
C ALA A 157 -1.61 -21.37 9.63
N ALA A 158 -0.61 -20.91 8.86
CA ALA A 158 0.16 -21.77 7.96
C ALA A 158 0.96 -22.84 8.72
N ALA A 159 1.65 -22.46 9.80
CA ALA A 159 2.38 -23.39 10.63
C ALA A 159 1.48 -24.48 11.27
N ASN A 160 0.25 -24.12 11.63
CA ASN A 160 -0.68 -25.07 12.20
C ASN A 160 -1.29 -25.99 11.12
N VAL A 161 -1.56 -25.50 9.91
CA VAL A 161 -1.93 -26.35 8.76
C VAL A 161 -0.79 -27.32 8.44
N LYS A 162 0.47 -26.86 8.39
CA LYS A 162 1.63 -27.71 8.12
C LYS A 162 1.80 -28.87 9.11
N LYS A 163 1.38 -28.72 10.36
CA LYS A 163 1.43 -29.82 11.35
C LYS A 163 0.45 -30.96 11.06
N VAL A 164 -0.57 -30.73 10.26
CA VAL A 164 -1.66 -31.70 10.04
C VAL A 164 -1.69 -32.30 8.65
N VAL A 165 -0.83 -31.82 7.73
CA VAL A 165 -0.67 -32.34 6.36
C VAL A 165 0.79 -32.69 6.08
N LYS A 166 1.04 -33.47 5.01
CA LYS A 166 2.37 -33.85 4.52
C LYS A 166 2.74 -33.11 3.22
N ILE A 167 1.72 -32.64 2.50
CA ILE A 167 1.93 -31.83 1.29
C ILE A 167 2.45 -30.44 1.65
N PRO A 168 3.19 -29.79 0.76
CA PRO A 168 3.74 -28.45 0.99
C PRO A 168 2.70 -27.41 1.36
N VAL A 169 3.07 -26.51 2.27
CA VAL A 169 2.25 -25.38 2.71
C VAL A 169 2.89 -24.07 2.26
N ILE A 170 2.11 -23.24 1.58
CA ILE A 170 2.51 -21.91 1.11
C ILE A 170 1.95 -20.87 2.06
N LEU A 171 2.82 -20.00 2.57
CA LEU A 171 2.47 -18.87 3.43
C LEU A 171 2.47 -17.57 2.63
N ALA A 172 1.39 -16.83 2.68
CA ALA A 172 1.30 -15.49 2.12
C ALA A 172 0.78 -14.47 3.13
N ASN A 173 0.73 -13.25 2.70
CA ASN A 173 0.26 -12.03 3.35
C ASN A 173 1.35 -11.28 4.13
N ARG A 174 1.73 -10.12 3.57
CA ARG A 174 2.72 -9.17 4.10
C ARG A 174 4.10 -9.78 4.37
N ILE A 175 4.56 -10.63 3.45
CA ILE A 175 5.97 -11.04 3.33
C ILE A 175 6.52 -10.28 2.14
N ASN A 176 7.37 -9.30 2.38
CA ASN A 176 7.88 -8.36 1.38
C ASN A 176 9.41 -8.27 1.36
N GLU A 177 10.09 -8.97 2.26
CA GLU A 177 11.54 -9.02 2.37
C GLU A 177 12.05 -10.45 2.22
N PRO A 178 13.08 -10.71 1.37
CA PRO A 178 13.67 -12.04 1.23
C PRO A 178 14.22 -12.62 2.52
N GLY A 179 14.88 -11.81 3.36
CA GLY A 179 15.40 -12.27 4.65
C GLY A 179 14.32 -12.75 5.62
N MET A 180 13.14 -12.11 5.60
CA MET A 180 11.98 -12.60 6.35
C MET A 180 11.48 -13.94 5.77
N ALA A 181 11.45 -14.09 4.46
CA ALA A 181 11.06 -15.35 3.82
C ALA A 181 11.99 -16.49 4.24
N ASP A 182 13.30 -16.28 4.23
CA ASP A 182 14.29 -17.27 4.67
C ASP A 182 14.09 -17.67 6.14
N ILE A 183 13.89 -16.70 7.03
CA ILE A 183 13.62 -16.96 8.46
C ILE A 183 12.35 -17.83 8.64
N LEU A 184 11.28 -17.55 7.91
CA LEU A 184 10.03 -18.32 7.99
C LEU A 184 10.22 -19.77 7.54
N LEU A 185 11.02 -20.00 6.51
CA LEU A 185 11.40 -21.34 6.03
C LEU A 185 12.30 -22.06 7.04
N GLU A 186 13.34 -21.42 7.57
CA GLU A 186 14.24 -21.97 8.58
C GLU A 186 13.51 -22.32 9.89
N MET A 187 12.51 -21.54 10.27
CA MET A 187 11.65 -21.79 11.44
C MET A 187 10.59 -22.88 11.19
N ASP A 188 10.59 -23.50 10.02
CA ASP A 188 9.63 -24.54 9.61
C ASP A 188 8.16 -24.08 9.68
N LYS A 189 7.91 -22.79 9.41
CA LYS A 189 6.54 -22.22 9.41
C LYS A 189 5.77 -22.51 8.14
N CYS A 190 6.47 -22.73 7.04
CA CYS A 190 5.93 -23.05 5.71
C CYS A 190 7.00 -23.74 4.86
N ASP A 191 6.63 -24.22 3.68
CA ASP A 191 7.54 -24.79 2.69
C ASP A 191 7.84 -23.80 1.56
N PHE A 192 6.89 -22.89 1.30
CA PHE A 192 7.01 -21.82 0.31
C PHE A 192 6.42 -20.52 0.84
N VAL A 193 6.87 -19.39 0.28
CA VAL A 193 6.33 -18.06 0.57
C VAL A 193 5.73 -17.40 -0.67
N GLY A 194 4.55 -16.80 -0.51
CA GLY A 194 3.87 -16.04 -1.55
C GLY A 194 4.12 -14.53 -1.40
N MET A 195 4.81 -13.91 -2.36
CA MET A 195 5.24 -12.51 -2.29
C MET A 195 4.62 -11.65 -3.42
N ALA A 196 3.30 -11.73 -3.63
CA ALA A 196 2.62 -11.08 -4.75
C ALA A 196 2.90 -9.56 -4.83
N ARG A 197 2.61 -8.80 -3.77
CA ARG A 197 2.87 -7.34 -3.75
C ARG A 197 4.35 -7.00 -3.73
N GLY A 198 5.21 -7.86 -3.17
CA GLY A 198 6.66 -7.75 -3.28
C GLY A 198 7.11 -7.81 -4.74
N SER A 199 6.56 -8.74 -5.52
CA SER A 199 6.85 -8.88 -6.96
C SER A 199 6.27 -7.74 -7.81
N LEU A 200 5.14 -7.13 -7.41
CA LEU A 200 4.66 -5.89 -8.04
C LEU A 200 5.63 -4.73 -7.77
N ALA A 201 6.11 -4.60 -6.54
CA ALA A 201 7.04 -3.53 -6.18
C ALA A 201 8.41 -3.69 -6.87
N ASP A 202 8.89 -4.93 -6.99
CA ASP A 202 10.11 -5.28 -7.71
C ASP A 202 10.00 -6.66 -8.39
N PRO A 203 9.78 -6.72 -9.71
CA PRO A 203 9.68 -8.00 -10.42
C PRO A 203 11.00 -8.79 -10.42
N TYR A 204 12.12 -8.12 -10.16
CA TYR A 204 13.46 -8.75 -10.04
C TYR A 204 13.84 -9.08 -8.60
N LEU A 205 12.92 -8.98 -7.63
CA LEU A 205 13.17 -9.26 -6.23
C LEU A 205 13.89 -10.61 -6.01
N PRO A 206 13.42 -11.75 -6.56
CA PRO A 206 14.10 -13.04 -6.34
C PRO A 206 15.50 -13.07 -6.94
N VAL A 207 15.70 -12.46 -8.10
CA VAL A 207 17.03 -12.41 -8.76
C VAL A 207 17.99 -11.55 -7.96
N LYS A 208 17.56 -10.36 -7.53
CA LYS A 208 18.37 -9.46 -6.69
C LYS A 208 18.74 -10.11 -5.35
N ALA A 209 17.78 -10.80 -4.72
CA ALA A 209 18.02 -11.55 -3.49
C ALA A 209 19.08 -12.63 -3.69
N LYS A 210 18.97 -13.44 -4.75
CA LYS A 210 19.96 -14.47 -5.10
C LYS A 210 21.36 -13.89 -5.37
N GLU A 211 21.45 -12.68 -5.89
CA GLU A 211 22.70 -11.97 -6.17
C GLU A 211 23.23 -11.18 -4.97
N GLY A 212 22.54 -11.19 -3.82
CA GLY A 212 22.92 -10.43 -2.63
C GLY A 212 22.68 -8.92 -2.73
N LYS A 213 21.90 -8.44 -3.72
CA LYS A 213 21.59 -7.02 -3.98
C LYS A 213 20.35 -6.57 -3.22
N PHE A 214 20.30 -6.84 -1.92
CA PHE A 214 19.15 -6.54 -1.08
C PHE A 214 18.82 -5.05 -1.00
N ASP A 215 19.84 -4.19 -0.98
CA ASP A 215 19.74 -2.74 -0.95
C ASP A 215 19.11 -2.13 -2.21
N GLN A 216 19.16 -2.85 -3.35
CA GLN A 216 18.58 -2.42 -4.63
C GLN A 216 17.15 -2.90 -4.85
N ILE A 217 16.58 -3.71 -3.93
CA ILE A 217 15.20 -4.18 -4.03
C ILE A 217 14.25 -3.03 -3.68
N ASN A 218 13.28 -2.75 -4.54
CA ASN A 218 12.17 -1.87 -4.22
C ASN A 218 11.14 -2.67 -3.40
N TYR A 219 11.17 -2.50 -2.08
CA TYR A 219 10.28 -3.24 -1.18
C TYR A 219 8.84 -2.74 -1.26
N CYS A 220 7.87 -3.67 -1.18
CA CYS A 220 6.47 -3.30 -1.00
C CYS A 220 6.27 -2.70 0.40
N ILE A 221 5.73 -1.50 0.47
CA ILE A 221 5.49 -0.76 1.72
C ILE A 221 4.07 -0.96 2.29
N GLY A 222 3.27 -1.87 1.74
CA GLY A 222 1.92 -2.16 2.23
C GLY A 222 0.91 -1.01 2.14
N CYS A 223 1.14 0.01 1.30
CA CYS A 223 0.29 1.22 1.21
C CYS A 223 -1.09 0.98 0.58
N LEU A 224 -1.27 -0.07 -0.20
CA LEU A 224 -2.48 -0.45 -0.94
C LEU A 224 -2.99 0.60 -1.95
N GLN A 225 -2.34 1.76 -2.05
CA GLN A 225 -2.83 2.89 -2.84
C GLN A 225 -2.88 2.60 -4.35
N GLY A 226 -1.90 1.88 -4.88
CA GLY A 226 -1.78 1.62 -6.31
C GLY A 226 -2.28 0.23 -6.74
N CYS A 227 -2.16 -0.78 -5.88
CA CYS A 227 -2.60 -2.14 -6.21
C CYS A 227 -4.09 -2.35 -5.93
N GLU A 228 -4.58 -2.02 -4.73
CA GLU A 228 -5.96 -2.24 -4.32
C GLU A 228 -6.89 -1.06 -4.61
N GLY A 229 -6.43 0.16 -4.35
CA GLY A 229 -7.26 1.36 -4.50
C GLY A 229 -7.94 1.46 -5.86
N PRO A 230 -7.20 1.37 -6.99
CA PRO A 230 -7.81 1.42 -8.31
C PRO A 230 -8.79 0.27 -8.59
N LEU A 231 -8.53 -0.94 -8.10
CA LEU A 231 -9.43 -2.08 -8.31
C LEU A 231 -10.82 -1.84 -7.70
N LEU A 232 -10.88 -1.17 -6.55
CA LEU A 232 -12.15 -0.83 -5.90
C LEU A 232 -12.99 0.19 -6.70
N THR A 233 -12.36 0.91 -7.61
CA THR A 233 -13.00 1.95 -8.45
C THR A 233 -13.04 1.59 -9.94
N GLY A 234 -12.73 0.34 -10.30
CA GLY A 234 -12.71 -0.14 -11.69
C GLY A 234 -11.51 0.35 -12.51
N GLY A 235 -10.44 0.78 -11.85
CA GLY A 235 -9.19 1.21 -12.48
C GLY A 235 -8.16 0.08 -12.67
N CYS A 236 -7.02 0.42 -13.25
CA CYS A 236 -5.91 -0.50 -13.46
C CYS A 236 -4.93 -0.51 -12.29
N VAL A 237 -4.38 -1.68 -12.00
CA VAL A 237 -3.31 -1.84 -10.98
C VAL A 237 -2.09 -1.01 -11.36
N THR A 238 -1.54 -0.31 -10.37
CA THR A 238 -0.25 0.38 -10.43
C THR A 238 0.47 0.19 -9.09
N CYS A 239 1.65 0.80 -8.92
CA CYS A 239 2.37 0.73 -7.67
C CYS A 239 3.08 2.06 -7.37
N LEU A 240 3.02 2.48 -6.10
CA LEU A 240 3.66 3.71 -5.63
C LEU A 240 5.18 3.65 -5.77
N VAL A 241 5.78 2.50 -5.41
CA VAL A 241 7.24 2.32 -5.45
C VAL A 241 7.75 1.77 -6.80
N ASN A 242 6.84 1.35 -7.68
CA ASN A 242 7.17 0.90 -9.03
C ASN A 242 6.15 1.43 -10.04
N PRO A 243 6.30 2.65 -10.54
CA PRO A 243 5.31 3.28 -11.42
C PRO A 243 5.19 2.61 -12.81
N ARG A 244 5.99 1.57 -13.10
CA ARG A 244 5.89 0.78 -14.34
C ARG A 244 4.77 -0.27 -14.28
N VAL A 245 4.33 -0.66 -13.08
CA VAL A 245 3.30 -1.70 -12.92
C VAL A 245 2.05 -1.39 -13.74
N GLY A 246 1.63 -2.37 -14.55
CA GLY A 246 0.50 -2.26 -15.47
C GLY A 246 0.79 -1.46 -16.75
N ARG A 247 2.04 -0.99 -16.93
CA ARG A 247 2.48 -0.19 -18.07
C ARG A 247 3.82 -0.66 -18.66
N GLU A 248 4.22 -1.87 -18.36
CA GLU A 248 5.53 -2.43 -18.75
C GLU A 248 5.73 -2.36 -20.27
N TYR A 249 4.68 -2.63 -21.02
CA TYR A 249 4.68 -2.61 -22.50
C TYR A 249 4.75 -1.19 -23.10
N GLU A 250 4.38 -0.15 -22.32
CA GLU A 250 4.46 1.26 -22.72
C GLU A 250 5.80 1.92 -22.32
N THR A 251 6.55 1.27 -21.43
CA THR A 251 7.74 1.85 -20.81
C THR A 251 9.02 1.28 -21.41
N ASP A 252 9.44 1.82 -22.56
CA ASP A 252 10.69 1.45 -23.21
C ASP A 252 11.90 2.02 -22.45
N LEU A 253 12.69 1.13 -21.86
CA LEU A 253 13.94 1.45 -21.17
C LEU A 253 15.19 1.20 -22.01
N THR A 254 15.04 1.02 -23.34
CA THR A 254 16.17 0.91 -24.25
C THR A 254 17.03 2.17 -24.18
N LYS A 255 18.34 1.99 -24.13
CA LYS A 255 19.27 3.11 -24.04
C LYS A 255 19.14 4.02 -25.27
N THR A 256 19.12 5.31 -25.02
CA THR A 256 19.09 6.34 -26.07
C THR A 256 20.40 6.36 -26.85
N THR A 257 20.33 6.70 -28.14
CA THR A 257 21.51 6.98 -28.99
C THR A 257 21.96 8.45 -28.88
N GLN A 258 21.19 9.29 -28.20
CA GLN A 258 21.46 10.71 -28.00
C GLN A 258 21.44 11.06 -26.51
N PRO A 259 22.49 10.68 -25.75
CA PRO A 259 22.55 10.97 -24.31
C PRO A 259 22.58 12.48 -24.08
N LYS A 260 21.82 12.92 -23.06
CA LYS A 260 21.75 14.31 -22.61
C LYS A 260 22.39 14.42 -21.23
N LYS A 261 22.93 15.61 -20.92
CA LYS A 261 23.31 16.00 -19.58
C LYS A 261 22.07 16.48 -18.83
N VAL A 262 21.60 15.68 -17.85
CA VAL A 262 20.33 15.92 -17.14
C VAL A 262 20.60 16.36 -15.70
N MET A 263 20.06 17.50 -15.34
CA MET A 263 20.10 18.04 -13.98
C MET A 263 18.76 17.82 -13.29
N VAL A 264 18.75 16.98 -12.25
CA VAL A 264 17.54 16.73 -11.43
C VAL A 264 17.64 17.53 -10.14
N ILE A 265 16.66 18.37 -9.85
CA ILE A 265 16.64 19.28 -8.70
C ILE A 265 15.51 18.85 -7.75
N GLY A 266 15.90 18.26 -6.61
CA GLY A 266 15.04 17.69 -5.57
C GLY A 266 15.13 16.18 -5.50
N GLY A 267 15.50 15.68 -4.32
CA GLY A 267 15.71 14.26 -3.98
C GLY A 267 14.49 13.59 -3.35
N GLY A 268 13.28 14.10 -3.59
CA GLY A 268 12.02 13.45 -3.23
C GLY A 268 11.63 12.32 -4.18
N PRO A 269 10.50 11.61 -3.95
CA PRO A 269 10.09 10.45 -4.75
C PRO A 269 10.06 10.69 -6.26
N ALA A 270 9.54 11.84 -6.70
CA ALA A 270 9.48 12.21 -8.11
C ALA A 270 10.87 12.33 -8.74
N GLY A 271 11.78 13.08 -8.08
CA GLY A 271 13.14 13.29 -8.57
C GLY A 271 13.97 12.02 -8.58
N LEU A 272 13.85 11.17 -7.54
CA LEU A 272 14.53 9.88 -7.46
C LEU A 272 14.13 8.94 -8.59
N VAL A 273 12.83 8.85 -8.89
CA VAL A 273 12.31 8.02 -10.02
C VAL A 273 12.77 8.60 -11.36
N ALA A 274 12.70 9.93 -11.52
CA ALA A 274 13.13 10.60 -12.76
C ALA A 274 14.64 10.38 -13.01
N ALA A 275 15.48 10.60 -12.00
CA ALA A 275 16.92 10.41 -12.10
C ALA A 275 17.27 8.95 -12.46
N ARG A 276 16.65 7.98 -11.76
CA ARG A 276 16.84 6.56 -12.04
C ARG A 276 16.42 6.20 -13.46
N THR A 277 15.26 6.65 -13.91
CA THR A 277 14.74 6.31 -15.23
C THR A 277 15.61 6.90 -16.34
N ALA A 278 15.99 8.17 -16.23
CA ALA A 278 16.88 8.83 -17.18
C ALA A 278 18.26 8.14 -17.25
N ALA A 279 18.82 7.74 -16.10
CA ALA A 279 20.10 7.03 -16.05
C ALA A 279 20.02 5.65 -16.71
N ILE A 280 18.93 4.88 -16.50
CA ILE A 280 18.70 3.60 -17.20
C ILE A 280 18.62 3.82 -18.70
N LYS A 281 18.00 4.91 -19.15
CA LYS A 281 17.92 5.31 -20.57
C LYS A 281 19.29 5.73 -21.14
N GLY A 282 20.34 5.83 -20.31
CA GLY A 282 21.71 6.13 -20.75
C GLY A 282 22.05 7.62 -20.80
N HIS A 283 21.26 8.49 -20.17
CA HIS A 283 21.59 9.91 -20.00
C HIS A 283 22.67 10.10 -18.93
N ASP A 284 23.44 11.19 -19.02
CA ASP A 284 24.37 11.67 -18.00
C ASP A 284 23.59 12.48 -16.95
N VAL A 285 23.26 11.85 -15.82
CA VAL A 285 22.34 12.39 -14.81
C VAL A 285 23.08 12.77 -13.55
N SER A 286 22.79 13.96 -13.00
CA SER A 286 23.20 14.38 -11.66
C SER A 286 21.98 14.85 -10.87
N LEU A 287 21.87 14.44 -9.60
CA LEU A 287 20.78 14.82 -8.69
C LEU A 287 21.29 15.77 -7.61
N TYR A 288 20.56 16.87 -7.38
CA TYR A 288 20.85 17.89 -6.38
C TYR A 288 19.72 17.98 -5.35
N GLU A 289 20.06 17.89 -4.09
CA GLU A 289 19.14 17.97 -2.96
C GLU A 289 19.62 19.03 -1.96
N ALA A 290 18.75 19.97 -1.63
CA ALA A 290 19.07 21.08 -0.73
C ALA A 290 19.35 20.61 0.71
N SER A 291 18.66 19.57 1.15
CA SER A 291 18.84 19.01 2.50
C SER A 291 20.00 18.00 2.58
N SER A 292 20.34 17.61 3.79
CA SER A 292 21.36 16.57 4.04
C SER A 292 20.87 15.13 3.78
N HIS A 293 19.62 14.94 3.34
CA HIS A 293 18.98 13.64 3.19
C HIS A 293 18.09 13.58 1.95
N LEU A 294 18.09 12.44 1.27
CA LEU A 294 17.10 12.10 0.25
C LEU A 294 15.74 11.75 0.88
N GLY A 295 14.69 11.71 0.05
CA GLY A 295 13.36 11.24 0.39
C GLY A 295 12.30 12.34 0.48
N GLY A 296 12.69 13.62 0.60
CA GLY A 296 11.71 14.71 0.72
C GLY A 296 10.67 14.43 1.80
N GLN A 297 9.38 14.55 1.47
CA GLN A 297 8.28 14.32 2.41
C GLN A 297 8.12 12.85 2.86
N PHE A 298 8.70 11.86 2.17
CA PHE A 298 8.72 10.49 2.67
C PHE A 298 9.45 10.34 4.01
N ARG A 299 10.36 11.27 4.32
CA ARG A 299 11.04 11.29 5.61
C ARG A 299 10.06 11.51 6.76
N SER A 300 9.29 12.59 6.71
CA SER A 300 8.27 12.89 7.74
C SER A 300 7.14 11.84 7.73
N ALA A 301 6.71 11.41 6.55
CA ALA A 301 5.67 10.39 6.39
C ALA A 301 6.06 9.00 6.92
N ALA A 302 7.34 8.72 7.17
CA ALA A 302 7.80 7.44 7.73
C ALA A 302 7.70 7.38 9.26
N TYR A 303 7.51 8.51 9.95
CA TYR A 303 7.48 8.55 11.43
C TYR A 303 6.18 8.02 12.07
N PRO A 304 4.97 8.27 11.50
CA PRO A 304 3.76 7.68 12.04
C PRO A 304 3.83 6.17 12.17
N ILE A 305 3.16 5.63 13.19
CA ILE A 305 3.20 4.20 13.52
C ILE A 305 2.71 3.37 12.34
N GLY A 306 3.45 2.29 12.02
CA GLY A 306 3.17 1.42 10.88
C GLY A 306 3.73 1.90 9.54
N LYS A 307 4.27 3.13 9.45
CA LYS A 307 4.75 3.72 8.18
C LYS A 307 6.28 3.70 8.00
N GLY A 308 7.03 3.10 8.93
CA GLY A 308 8.50 3.05 8.87
C GLY A 308 9.08 2.48 7.57
N GLU A 309 8.35 1.58 6.90
CA GLU A 309 8.76 1.00 5.61
C GLU A 309 8.87 2.03 4.46
N LEU A 310 8.26 3.21 4.56
CA LEU A 310 8.47 4.30 3.60
C LEU A 310 9.94 4.69 3.47
N SER A 311 10.73 4.54 4.53
CA SER A 311 12.17 4.79 4.51
C SER A 311 12.93 3.84 3.57
N THR A 312 12.46 2.59 3.43
CA THR A 312 13.10 1.59 2.54
C THR A 312 13.04 2.03 1.08
N THR A 313 11.96 2.71 0.67
CA THR A 313 11.82 3.25 -0.69
C THR A 313 12.94 4.23 -1.01
N THR A 314 13.23 5.16 -0.11
CA THR A 314 14.31 6.13 -0.29
C THR A 314 15.67 5.45 -0.33
N SER A 315 15.92 4.49 0.57
CA SER A 315 17.18 3.74 0.64
C SER A 315 17.41 2.92 -0.63
N SER A 316 16.38 2.22 -1.12
CA SER A 316 16.46 1.42 -2.35
C SER A 316 16.71 2.28 -3.58
N TYR A 317 16.03 3.42 -3.70
CA TYR A 317 16.27 4.34 -4.82
C TYR A 317 17.69 4.90 -4.77
N ARG A 318 18.21 5.24 -3.59
CA ARG A 318 19.60 5.68 -3.42
C ARG A 318 20.58 4.61 -3.90
N ALA A 319 20.46 3.37 -3.44
CA ALA A 319 21.31 2.25 -3.86
C ALA A 319 21.23 1.99 -5.38
N ASN A 320 20.03 2.11 -5.96
CA ASN A 320 19.87 2.00 -7.42
C ASN A 320 20.57 3.14 -8.18
N LEU A 321 20.54 4.38 -7.67
CA LEU A 321 21.28 5.51 -8.28
C LEU A 321 22.79 5.31 -8.17
N GLU A 322 23.29 4.83 -7.03
CA GLU A 322 24.69 4.47 -6.82
C GLU A 322 25.15 3.37 -7.79
N ALA A 323 24.34 2.31 -7.96
CA ALA A 323 24.62 1.23 -8.93
C ALA A 323 24.61 1.70 -10.39
N LEU A 324 23.89 2.79 -10.70
CA LEU A 324 23.87 3.44 -12.01
C LEU A 324 24.94 4.53 -12.17
N ASN A 325 25.79 4.73 -11.16
CA ASN A 325 26.82 5.79 -11.10
C ASN A 325 26.24 7.20 -11.24
N VAL A 326 25.04 7.47 -10.72
CA VAL A 326 24.44 8.81 -10.71
C VAL A 326 24.99 9.62 -9.53
N PRO A 327 25.71 10.72 -9.75
CA PRO A 327 26.15 11.61 -8.70
C PRO A 327 24.96 12.22 -7.94
N VAL A 328 24.97 12.11 -6.60
CA VAL A 328 23.96 12.68 -5.71
C VAL A 328 24.64 13.74 -4.84
N HIS A 329 24.24 15.01 -5.02
CA HIS A 329 24.76 16.15 -4.29
C HIS A 329 23.78 16.58 -3.20
N LEU A 330 24.08 16.20 -1.94
CA LEU A 330 23.33 16.64 -0.76
C LEU A 330 23.85 18.01 -0.26
N ASN A 331 23.02 18.70 0.54
CA ASN A 331 23.32 20.07 1.03
C ASN A 331 23.65 21.02 -0.13
N SER A 332 22.99 20.82 -1.28
CA SER A 332 23.27 21.50 -2.53
C SER A 332 21.99 22.16 -3.06
N GLU A 333 21.65 23.31 -2.47
CA GLU A 333 20.57 24.15 -2.98
C GLU A 333 21.01 24.78 -4.32
N VAL A 334 20.28 24.45 -5.38
CA VAL A 334 20.64 24.88 -6.72
C VAL A 334 20.37 26.38 -6.89
N SER A 335 21.39 27.13 -7.35
CA SER A 335 21.31 28.55 -7.68
C SER A 335 21.30 28.78 -9.20
N GLU A 336 21.05 30.03 -9.60
CA GLU A 336 21.12 30.46 -11.01
C GLU A 336 22.54 30.27 -11.57
N GLU A 337 23.57 30.59 -10.78
CA GLU A 337 24.98 30.44 -11.17
C GLU A 337 25.35 28.98 -11.42
N MET A 338 24.85 28.03 -10.60
CA MET A 338 25.09 26.61 -10.81
C MET A 338 24.49 26.11 -12.14
N ILE A 339 23.30 26.58 -12.51
CA ILE A 339 22.67 26.21 -13.79
C ILE A 339 23.52 26.75 -14.96
N GLN A 340 24.03 27.99 -14.86
CA GLN A 340 24.88 28.58 -15.87
C GLN A 340 26.24 27.88 -16.04
N GLU A 341 26.83 27.41 -14.93
CA GLU A 341 28.11 26.71 -14.93
C GLU A 341 27.96 25.27 -15.48
N ILE A 342 26.94 24.53 -15.00
CA ILE A 342 26.71 23.16 -15.37
C ILE A 342 26.24 22.99 -16.81
N LYS A 343 25.45 23.93 -17.34
CA LYS A 343 24.91 23.97 -18.71
C LYS A 343 24.22 22.63 -19.07
N PRO A 344 23.18 22.20 -18.34
CA PRO A 344 22.48 20.95 -18.65
C PRO A 344 21.69 21.08 -19.96
N ASP A 345 21.55 19.95 -20.67
CA ASP A 345 20.67 19.83 -21.84
C ASP A 345 19.19 19.76 -21.42
N ALA A 346 18.91 19.18 -20.24
CA ALA A 346 17.58 19.11 -19.66
C ALA A 346 17.63 19.34 -18.13
N ILE A 347 16.60 20.01 -17.60
CA ILE A 347 16.40 20.23 -16.16
C ILE A 347 15.07 19.63 -15.73
N ILE A 348 15.10 18.83 -14.64
CA ILE A 348 13.91 18.29 -13.99
C ILE A 348 13.76 18.95 -12.63
N LEU A 349 12.70 19.76 -12.47
CA LEU A 349 12.35 20.45 -11.23
C LEU A 349 11.38 19.59 -10.41
N ALA A 350 11.89 18.98 -9.35
CA ALA A 350 11.17 18.10 -8.41
C ALA A 350 11.26 18.65 -6.96
N THR A 351 11.23 19.99 -6.82
CA THR A 351 11.45 20.72 -5.56
C THR A 351 10.32 20.57 -4.53
N GLY A 352 9.27 19.82 -4.87
CA GLY A 352 8.23 19.37 -3.95
C GLY A 352 7.21 20.46 -3.57
N ALA A 353 6.71 20.36 -2.36
CA ALA A 353 5.69 21.27 -1.83
C ALA A 353 6.04 21.65 -0.38
N LYS A 354 5.50 22.77 0.08
CA LYS A 354 5.66 23.26 1.46
C LYS A 354 4.33 23.24 2.20
N PRO A 355 4.33 23.08 3.52
CA PRO A 355 3.11 23.19 4.32
C PRO A 355 2.38 24.51 4.05
N MET A 356 1.06 24.42 3.91
CA MET A 356 0.22 25.60 3.69
C MET A 356 -0.01 26.32 5.00
N VAL A 357 0.18 27.65 4.98
CA VAL A 357 -0.09 28.54 6.11
C VAL A 357 -1.35 29.36 5.75
N PRO A 358 -2.54 28.96 6.24
CA PRO A 358 -3.77 29.73 5.99
C PRO A 358 -3.76 31.05 6.78
N PRO A 359 -4.55 32.05 6.37
CA PRO A 359 -4.63 33.34 7.06
C PRO A 359 -5.49 33.24 8.32
N ILE A 360 -5.07 32.42 9.28
CA ILE A 360 -5.70 32.26 10.59
C ILE A 360 -4.94 33.11 11.59
N LYS A 361 -5.64 33.91 12.38
CA LYS A 361 -5.03 34.74 13.43
C LYS A 361 -4.27 33.87 14.42
N GLY A 362 -3.00 34.16 14.66
CA GLY A 362 -2.12 33.41 15.57
C GLY A 362 -1.50 32.13 14.99
N ILE A 363 -1.61 31.87 13.67
CA ILE A 363 -0.99 30.71 13.01
C ILE A 363 0.55 30.74 13.07
N ASP A 364 1.15 31.89 13.27
CA ASP A 364 2.57 32.16 13.47
C ASP A 364 2.98 32.19 14.95
N GLY A 365 2.10 31.80 15.86
CA GLY A 365 2.33 31.72 17.29
C GLY A 365 3.49 30.77 17.65
N LYS A 366 4.21 31.07 18.74
CA LYS A 366 5.35 30.24 19.22
C LYS A 366 4.98 28.81 19.62
N ASN A 367 3.70 28.55 19.88
CA ASN A 367 3.15 27.24 20.20
C ASN A 367 2.55 26.52 19.00
N VAL A 368 2.72 27.07 17.77
CA VAL A 368 2.20 26.48 16.53
C VAL A 368 3.36 25.88 15.72
N PHE A 369 3.23 24.59 15.35
CA PHE A 369 4.23 23.87 14.58
C PHE A 369 3.57 23.17 13.40
N THR A 370 4.31 22.97 12.29
CA THR A 370 3.80 22.12 11.21
C THR A 370 3.87 20.65 11.61
N ALA A 371 2.96 19.83 11.09
CA ALA A 371 3.00 18.38 11.27
C ALA A 371 4.34 17.80 10.79
N GLU A 372 4.87 18.29 9.66
CA GLU A 372 6.16 17.87 9.11
C GLU A 372 7.32 18.14 10.09
N ASP A 373 7.45 19.35 10.60
CA ASP A 373 8.54 19.71 11.52
C ASP A 373 8.44 18.98 12.86
N MET A 374 7.22 18.76 13.35
CA MET A 374 6.98 17.99 14.56
C MET A 374 7.38 16.53 14.38
N LEU A 375 6.95 15.88 13.29
CA LEU A 375 7.31 14.49 12.98
C LEU A 375 8.82 14.33 12.78
N LEU A 376 9.51 15.31 12.20
CA LEU A 376 10.97 15.32 12.05
C LEU A 376 11.73 15.64 13.35
N GLY A 377 11.03 15.82 14.48
CA GLY A 377 11.65 16.05 15.79
C GLY A 377 12.36 17.39 15.93
N LYS A 378 11.94 18.41 15.17
CA LYS A 378 12.54 19.75 15.24
C LYS A 378 12.09 20.53 16.50
N TYR A 379 11.08 20.04 17.18
CA TYR A 379 10.48 20.69 18.36
C TYR A 379 10.16 19.66 19.44
N ASP A 380 10.32 20.05 20.68
CA ASP A 380 9.92 19.25 21.82
C ASP A 380 8.39 19.23 21.96
N ILE A 381 7.84 18.08 22.33
CA ILE A 381 6.41 17.92 22.57
C ILE A 381 6.13 18.30 24.02
N SER A 382 5.28 19.31 24.21
CA SER A 382 4.93 19.82 25.54
C SER A 382 3.97 18.90 26.28
N ASN A 383 4.05 18.90 27.61
CA ASN A 383 3.03 18.28 28.46
C ASN A 383 1.75 19.14 28.46
N GLY A 384 0.59 18.49 28.24
CA GLY A 384 -0.72 19.15 28.24
C GLY A 384 -1.49 18.87 26.94
N PRO A 385 -2.67 19.52 26.77
CA PRO A 385 -3.52 19.26 25.62
C PRO A 385 -2.89 19.77 24.32
N ILE A 386 -2.84 18.93 23.30
CA ILE A 386 -2.36 19.22 21.95
C ILE A 386 -3.54 19.22 20.99
N VAL A 387 -3.60 20.23 20.14
CA VAL A 387 -4.61 20.31 19.08
C VAL A 387 -3.94 20.13 17.71
N VAL A 388 -4.42 19.16 16.94
CA VAL A 388 -4.04 18.99 15.54
C VAL A 388 -5.13 19.61 14.67
N CYS A 389 -4.76 20.58 13.84
CA CYS A 389 -5.67 21.32 12.95
C CYS A 389 -5.54 20.83 11.51
N GLY A 390 -6.60 20.18 11.00
CA GLY A 390 -6.68 19.51 9.72
C GLY A 390 -6.75 17.99 9.89
N GLY A 391 -7.84 17.38 9.47
CA GLY A 391 -8.17 15.96 9.64
C GLY A 391 -7.94 15.10 8.39
N GLY A 392 -7.11 15.53 7.44
CA GLY A 392 -6.66 14.69 6.33
C GLY A 392 -5.68 13.60 6.79
N GLU A 393 -5.10 12.83 5.83
CA GLU A 393 -4.16 11.74 6.11
C GLU A 393 -3.04 12.19 7.06
N VAL A 394 -2.36 13.29 6.75
CA VAL A 394 -1.24 13.80 7.56
C VAL A 394 -1.67 14.16 8.98
N GLY A 395 -2.83 14.83 9.12
CA GLY A 395 -3.32 15.24 10.44
C GLY A 395 -3.78 14.06 11.30
N GLY A 396 -4.50 13.10 10.71
CA GLY A 396 -4.94 11.89 11.42
C GLY A 396 -3.77 11.02 11.88
N GLU A 397 -2.77 10.81 11.03
CA GLU A 397 -1.55 10.07 11.35
C GLU A 397 -0.71 10.78 12.43
N THR A 398 -0.61 12.10 12.34
CA THR A 398 0.08 12.91 13.35
C THR A 398 -0.63 12.86 14.69
N ALA A 399 -1.96 12.97 14.71
CA ALA A 399 -2.75 12.87 15.93
C ALA A 399 -2.57 11.49 16.59
N HIS A 400 -2.60 10.42 15.80
CA HIS A 400 -2.36 9.07 16.30
C HIS A 400 -0.93 8.90 16.84
N TYR A 401 0.08 9.38 16.13
CA TYR A 401 1.48 9.34 16.58
C TYR A 401 1.68 10.03 17.94
N LEU A 402 1.02 11.17 18.17
CA LEU A 402 1.08 11.90 19.44
C LEU A 402 0.34 11.16 20.56
N ALA A 403 -0.84 10.62 20.28
CA ALA A 403 -1.63 9.88 21.25
C ALA A 403 -0.93 8.60 21.74
N GLU A 404 -0.25 7.86 20.85
CA GLU A 404 0.57 6.69 21.19
C GLU A 404 1.79 7.05 22.07
N LYS A 405 2.19 8.32 22.09
CA LYS A 405 3.18 8.86 23.03
C LYS A 405 2.56 9.38 24.34
N ASN A 406 1.30 9.03 24.58
CA ASN A 406 0.51 9.41 25.78
C ASN A 406 0.21 10.91 25.90
N HIS A 407 0.08 11.64 24.79
CA HIS A 407 -0.40 13.02 24.81
C HIS A 407 -1.92 13.09 24.71
N ASP A 408 -2.54 14.09 25.36
CA ASP A 408 -3.98 14.40 25.23
C ASP A 408 -4.22 15.15 23.91
N VAL A 409 -4.74 14.46 22.89
CA VAL A 409 -4.87 14.97 21.53
C VAL A 409 -6.32 15.24 21.15
N THR A 410 -6.56 16.43 20.58
CA THR A 410 -7.80 16.77 19.90
C THR A 410 -7.51 17.02 18.41
N LEU A 411 -8.21 16.30 17.52
CA LEU A 411 -8.13 16.48 16.07
C LEU A 411 -9.32 17.31 15.58
N LEU A 412 -9.04 18.42 14.91
CA LEU A 412 -10.05 19.33 14.35
C LEU A 412 -10.10 19.22 12.82
N GLU A 413 -11.31 19.09 12.28
CA GLU A 413 -11.55 19.04 10.84
C GLU A 413 -12.75 19.91 10.45
N MET A 414 -12.61 20.69 9.36
CA MET A 414 -13.69 21.54 8.87
C MET A 414 -14.74 20.77 8.03
N GLN A 415 -14.35 19.65 7.45
CA GLN A 415 -15.24 18.77 6.69
C GLN A 415 -16.11 17.91 7.63
N PRO A 416 -17.20 17.31 7.12
CA PRO A 416 -18.03 16.40 7.92
C PRO A 416 -17.33 15.13 8.40
N ASP A 417 -16.25 14.72 7.73
CA ASP A 417 -15.52 13.48 8.03
C ASP A 417 -14.01 13.70 7.92
N ILE A 418 -13.23 12.89 8.63
CA ILE A 418 -11.76 12.89 8.57
C ILE A 418 -11.24 11.87 7.54
N LEU A 419 -9.95 12.00 7.16
CA LEU A 419 -9.22 11.08 6.29
C LEU A 419 -9.89 10.90 4.90
N ASN A 420 -10.49 11.96 4.35
CA ASN A 420 -11.19 11.88 3.05
C ASN A 420 -10.24 11.74 1.86
N ASP A 421 -8.98 12.04 2.05
CA ASP A 421 -7.89 11.91 1.08
C ASP A 421 -7.17 10.56 1.16
N MET A 422 -7.57 9.68 2.09
CA MET A 422 -6.93 8.40 2.33
C MET A 422 -7.63 7.24 1.58
N MET A 423 -6.86 6.25 1.16
CA MET A 423 -7.37 5.01 0.57
C MET A 423 -8.23 4.26 1.58
N ILE A 424 -9.40 3.78 1.16
CA ILE A 424 -10.46 3.28 2.05
C ILE A 424 -10.00 2.20 3.05
N MET A 425 -9.17 1.24 2.64
CA MET A 425 -8.74 0.17 3.53
C MET A 425 -7.80 0.68 4.62
N THR A 426 -6.88 1.57 4.27
CA THR A 426 -5.98 2.21 5.24
C THR A 426 -6.73 3.23 6.10
N LYS A 427 -7.74 3.93 5.53
CA LYS A 427 -8.65 4.82 6.28
C LYS A 427 -9.37 4.07 7.40
N VAL A 428 -9.97 2.92 7.11
CA VAL A 428 -10.68 2.11 8.13
C VAL A 428 -9.74 1.72 9.26
N CYS A 429 -8.53 1.24 8.94
CA CYS A 429 -7.54 0.88 9.95
C CYS A 429 -7.16 2.08 10.83
N LEU A 430 -6.87 3.23 10.22
CA LEU A 430 -6.46 4.42 10.98
C LEU A 430 -7.62 4.99 11.82
N LEU A 431 -8.86 4.94 11.34
CA LEU A 431 -10.05 5.33 12.14
C LEU A 431 -10.18 4.48 13.40
N GLU A 432 -9.99 3.14 13.29
CA GLU A 432 -10.00 2.27 14.46
C GLU A 432 -8.84 2.58 15.42
N MET A 433 -7.65 2.88 14.89
CA MET A 433 -6.49 3.26 15.70
C MET A 433 -6.73 4.58 16.44
N ILE A 434 -7.29 5.59 15.75
CA ILE A 434 -7.67 6.90 16.34
C ILE A 434 -8.69 6.70 17.45
N GLN A 435 -9.70 5.85 17.23
CA GLN A 435 -10.72 5.55 18.23
C GLN A 435 -10.12 4.81 19.45
N LYS A 436 -9.29 3.80 19.22
CA LYS A 436 -8.63 3.03 20.30
C LYS A 436 -7.67 3.88 21.13
N ALA A 437 -6.99 4.84 20.49
CA ALA A 437 -6.10 5.79 21.17
C ALA A 437 -6.84 6.89 21.95
N GLY A 438 -8.18 6.95 21.89
CA GLY A 438 -8.99 7.91 22.64
C GLY A 438 -8.87 9.35 22.14
N ILE A 439 -8.50 9.57 20.90
CA ILE A 439 -8.35 10.91 20.29
C ILE A 439 -9.72 11.57 20.18
N LYS A 440 -9.81 12.82 20.66
CA LYS A 440 -11.03 13.63 20.58
C LYS A 440 -11.16 14.21 19.18
N VAL A 441 -12.02 13.67 18.33
CA VAL A 441 -12.25 14.18 16.97
C VAL A 441 -13.43 15.15 16.96
N LYS A 442 -13.21 16.33 16.37
CA LYS A 442 -14.26 17.35 16.13
C LYS A 442 -14.27 17.71 14.65
N THR A 443 -15.28 17.20 13.96
CA THR A 443 -15.56 17.53 12.56
C THR A 443 -16.49 18.74 12.42
N GLN A 444 -16.61 19.30 11.21
CA GLN A 444 -17.36 20.52 10.94
C GLN A 444 -16.94 21.68 11.85
N PHE A 445 -15.65 21.71 12.21
CA PHE A 445 -15.06 22.72 13.08
C PHE A 445 -14.12 23.63 12.29
N LYS A 446 -14.50 24.89 12.12
CA LYS A 446 -13.72 25.89 11.38
C LYS A 446 -12.84 26.70 12.31
N VAL A 447 -11.54 26.47 12.30
CA VAL A 447 -10.56 27.24 13.08
C VAL A 447 -10.55 28.70 12.61
N LYS A 448 -10.63 29.65 13.55
CA LYS A 448 -10.64 31.10 13.33
C LYS A 448 -9.44 31.80 13.93
N GLU A 449 -9.02 31.37 15.12
CA GLU A 449 -7.94 31.98 15.87
C GLU A 449 -7.18 30.93 16.68
N ILE A 450 -5.88 31.08 16.78
CA ILE A 450 -5.01 30.32 17.66
C ILE A 450 -4.40 31.28 18.66
N THR A 451 -4.53 30.96 19.95
CA THR A 451 -3.94 31.72 21.06
C THR A 451 -2.83 30.92 21.72
N GLU A 452 -2.16 31.47 22.71
CA GLU A 452 -1.13 30.75 23.49
C GLU A 452 -1.69 29.54 24.26
N THR A 453 -3.01 29.52 24.55
CA THR A 453 -3.63 28.52 25.43
C THR A 453 -4.84 27.81 24.84
N ALA A 454 -5.28 28.18 23.62
CA ALA A 454 -6.47 27.61 23.03
C ALA A 454 -6.51 27.79 21.49
N VAL A 455 -7.26 26.89 20.83
CA VAL A 455 -7.75 27.08 19.46
C VAL A 455 -9.22 27.49 19.52
N ILE A 456 -9.55 28.61 18.89
CA ILE A 456 -10.91 29.16 18.84
C ILE A 456 -11.46 28.97 17.42
N GLY A 457 -12.69 28.49 17.33
CA GLY A 457 -13.33 28.25 16.04
C GLY A 457 -14.86 28.18 16.15
N GLU A 458 -15.49 27.89 15.03
CA GLU A 458 -16.94 27.71 14.91
C GLU A 458 -17.26 26.22 14.74
N ASP A 459 -18.23 25.73 15.53
CA ASP A 459 -18.78 24.38 15.39
C ASP A 459 -19.82 24.29 14.26
N ALA A 460 -20.38 23.09 14.04
CA ALA A 460 -21.40 22.81 13.02
C ALA A 460 -22.68 23.69 13.16
N SER A 461 -22.94 24.21 14.36
CA SER A 461 -24.10 25.06 14.65
C SER A 461 -23.78 26.56 14.52
N GLY A 462 -22.52 26.92 14.19
CA GLY A 462 -22.05 28.30 14.12
C GLY A 462 -21.71 28.92 15.48
N ASN A 463 -21.66 28.12 16.55
CA ASN A 463 -21.27 28.64 17.88
C ASN A 463 -19.75 28.77 17.95
N THR A 464 -19.29 29.84 18.56
CA THR A 464 -17.88 30.01 18.89
C THR A 464 -17.49 29.07 20.03
N VAL A 465 -16.52 28.19 19.78
CA VAL A 465 -16.01 27.23 20.77
C VAL A 465 -14.51 27.41 20.95
N SER A 466 -14.04 27.35 22.18
CA SER A 466 -12.64 27.39 22.56
C SER A 466 -12.17 26.01 23.00
N ILE A 467 -11.12 25.49 22.35
CA ILE A 467 -10.49 24.20 22.63
C ILE A 467 -9.14 24.46 23.33
N PRO A 468 -8.92 24.03 24.57
CA PRO A 468 -7.64 24.21 25.24
C PRO A 468 -6.48 23.55 24.47
N ALA A 469 -5.38 24.27 24.34
CA ALA A 469 -4.18 23.78 23.67
C ALA A 469 -2.94 24.49 24.22
N VAL A 470 -1.94 23.74 24.65
CA VAL A 470 -0.61 24.27 24.97
C VAL A 470 0.30 24.22 23.72
N GLN A 471 -0.03 23.33 22.79
CA GLN A 471 0.66 23.18 21.52
C GLN A 471 -0.37 22.93 20.41
N VAL A 472 -0.15 23.53 19.24
CA VAL A 472 -1.01 23.38 18.06
C VAL A 472 -0.19 22.85 16.90
N ILE A 473 -0.65 21.77 16.28
CA ILE A 473 -0.02 21.19 15.11
C ILE A 473 -0.85 21.54 13.87
N SER A 474 -0.21 22.24 12.95
CA SER A 474 -0.80 22.67 11.68
C SER A 474 -0.66 21.58 10.63
N ALA A 475 -1.78 21.03 10.15
CA ALA A 475 -1.88 20.00 9.12
C ALA A 475 -2.87 20.42 7.99
N PHE A 476 -2.84 21.69 7.58
CA PHE A 476 -3.77 22.27 6.60
C PHE A 476 -3.45 21.92 5.13
N GLY A 477 -2.60 20.93 4.89
CA GLY A 477 -2.18 20.51 3.55
C GLY A 477 -0.93 21.21 3.07
N TYR A 478 -0.67 21.10 1.76
CA TYR A 478 0.57 21.56 1.13
C TYR A 478 0.29 22.45 -0.08
N LYS A 479 1.23 23.34 -0.38
CA LYS A 479 1.26 24.18 -1.58
C LYS A 479 2.52 23.88 -2.38
N SER A 480 2.40 23.77 -3.70
CA SER A 480 3.54 23.56 -4.62
C SER A 480 4.62 24.60 -4.42
N TYR A 481 5.87 24.15 -4.46
CA TYR A 481 7.05 24.99 -4.31
C TYR A 481 7.98 24.82 -5.52
N ASN A 482 8.01 25.81 -6.38
CA ASN A 482 8.78 25.81 -7.63
C ASN A 482 9.42 27.18 -7.90
N PRO A 483 10.48 27.54 -7.18
CA PRO A 483 11.10 28.85 -7.30
C PRO A 483 12.03 29.00 -8.52
N LEU A 484 12.43 27.88 -9.14
CA LEU A 484 13.50 27.89 -10.15
C LEU A 484 13.00 27.79 -11.60
N GLU A 485 11.70 27.65 -11.86
CA GLU A 485 11.19 27.37 -13.21
C GLU A 485 11.54 28.47 -14.21
N GLU A 486 11.28 29.73 -13.84
CA GLU A 486 11.58 30.88 -14.72
C GLU A 486 13.09 31.10 -14.90
N ILE A 487 13.87 30.77 -13.88
CA ILE A 487 15.34 30.82 -13.96
C ILE A 487 15.84 29.71 -14.89
N ALA A 488 15.39 28.47 -14.69
CA ALA A 488 15.80 27.33 -15.50
C ALA A 488 15.50 27.54 -16.99
N LYS A 489 14.34 28.10 -17.33
CA LYS A 489 13.93 28.40 -18.71
C LYS A 489 14.82 29.42 -19.43
N LYS A 490 15.54 30.29 -18.69
CA LYS A 490 16.49 31.22 -19.31
C LYS A 490 17.73 30.52 -19.88
N TYR A 491 18.13 29.38 -19.27
CA TYR A 491 19.41 28.72 -19.55
C TYR A 491 19.28 27.34 -20.17
N CYS A 492 18.10 26.74 -20.07
CA CYS A 492 17.83 25.41 -20.62
C CYS A 492 16.51 25.40 -21.41
N LYS A 493 16.53 24.75 -22.58
CA LYS A 493 15.34 24.65 -23.44
C LYS A 493 14.37 23.56 -22.97
N GLU A 494 14.89 22.50 -22.37
CA GLU A 494 14.12 21.38 -21.87
C GLU A 494 14.00 21.46 -20.35
N VAL A 495 12.92 22.06 -19.86
CA VAL A 495 12.62 22.18 -18.42
C VAL A 495 11.31 21.48 -18.12
N TYR A 496 11.36 20.54 -17.17
CA TYR A 496 10.22 19.74 -16.75
C TYR A 496 9.95 19.97 -15.26
N VAL A 497 8.71 20.30 -14.91
CA VAL A 497 8.25 20.41 -13.52
C VAL A 497 7.42 19.20 -13.17
N ILE A 498 7.77 18.48 -12.10
CA ILE A 498 7.13 17.22 -11.71
C ILE A 498 6.82 17.12 -10.21
N GLY A 499 5.89 16.22 -9.89
CA GLY A 499 5.50 15.91 -8.53
C GLY A 499 4.94 17.13 -7.78
N GLY A 500 5.26 17.23 -6.50
CA GLY A 500 4.77 18.32 -5.64
C GLY A 500 5.13 19.72 -6.12
N ALA A 501 6.19 19.89 -6.90
CA ALA A 501 6.57 21.17 -7.50
C ALA A 501 5.56 21.65 -8.55
N LYS A 502 4.98 20.71 -9.30
CA LYS A 502 3.92 20.98 -10.27
C LYS A 502 2.56 21.08 -9.59
N GLN A 503 2.24 20.10 -8.79
CA GLN A 503 0.98 20.04 -8.04
C GLN A 503 1.19 19.29 -6.73
N ALA A 504 0.94 19.97 -5.62
CA ALA A 504 0.94 19.30 -4.32
C ALA A 504 -0.11 18.17 -4.29
N GLY A 505 0.28 16.97 -3.85
CA GLY A 505 -0.60 15.79 -3.88
C GLY A 505 0.12 14.53 -3.42
N GLY A 506 -0.49 13.37 -3.70
CA GLY A 506 -0.01 12.05 -3.29
C GLY A 506 1.26 11.59 -4.02
N ALA A 507 1.84 10.52 -3.52
CA ALA A 507 3.10 9.98 -4.02
C ALA A 507 2.97 9.25 -5.38
N ILE A 508 1.83 8.61 -5.67
CA ILE A 508 1.62 7.90 -6.95
C ILE A 508 1.72 8.84 -8.16
N PRO A 509 1.01 9.98 -8.22
CA PRO A 509 1.22 10.94 -9.30
C PRO A 509 2.67 11.40 -9.42
N ALA A 510 3.34 11.65 -8.29
CA ALA A 510 4.71 12.11 -8.26
C ALA A 510 5.70 11.10 -8.87
N THR A 511 5.62 9.82 -8.48
CA THR A 511 6.48 8.76 -9.04
C THR A 511 6.16 8.46 -10.50
N LYS A 512 4.88 8.52 -10.88
CA LYS A 512 4.43 8.37 -12.27
C LYS A 512 5.01 9.46 -13.17
N GLU A 513 4.90 10.74 -12.77
CA GLU A 513 5.48 11.86 -13.51
C GLU A 513 7.00 11.76 -13.62
N GLY A 514 7.67 11.28 -12.55
CA GLY A 514 9.10 11.00 -12.59
C GLY A 514 9.48 9.96 -13.64
N LEU A 515 8.73 8.86 -13.73
CA LEU A 515 8.90 7.84 -14.78
C LEU A 515 8.68 8.45 -16.17
N GLU A 516 7.55 9.14 -16.37
CA GLU A 516 7.15 9.68 -17.68
C GLU A 516 8.18 10.69 -18.22
N VAL A 517 8.70 11.57 -17.36
CA VAL A 517 9.74 12.52 -17.79
C VAL A 517 11.05 11.80 -18.08
N GLY A 518 11.46 10.84 -17.23
CA GLY A 518 12.68 10.08 -17.50
C GLY A 518 12.62 9.23 -18.77
N LEU A 519 11.44 8.77 -19.20
CA LEU A 519 11.23 8.06 -20.47
C LEU A 519 11.23 8.99 -21.69
N LYS A 520 10.76 10.22 -21.51
CA LYS A 520 10.62 11.21 -22.58
C LYS A 520 11.94 11.83 -23.01
N LEU A 521 12.92 11.91 -22.12
CA LEU A 521 14.25 12.46 -22.41
C LEU A 521 14.98 11.71 -23.52
#